data_9663b3ffd7f14e74d296bb619a5aa520
#
_entry.id   9663b3ffd7f14e74d296bb619a5aa520
#
_cell.length_a   1.000
_cell.length_b   1.000
_cell.length_c   1.000
_cell.angle_alpha   90.00
_cell.angle_beta   90.00
_cell.angle_gamma   90.00
#
_symmetry.space_group_name_H-M   'P 1'
#
loop_
_entity.id
_entity.type
_entity.pdbx_description
1 polymer ?
#
loop_
_entity_poly.entity_id
_entity_poly.type
_entity_poly.pdbx_seq_one_letter_code
_entity_poly.pdbx_strand_id
1 'polypeptide(L)' 'MRNRIVLAAMLLASLLCVGFARQAQDARPRWEYKATCGRPDLNKLGEEGWELSAATQDGNTTCLYFKRQK' A
#
# COMPACT_ATOMS: atom_id res chain seq x y z
N MET A 1 46.52 -5.23 -9.82
CA MET A 1 45.88 -5.27 -8.50
C MET A 1 44.68 -4.34 -8.38
N ARG A 2 44.76 -3.09 -8.87
CA ARG A 2 43.66 -2.14 -8.79
C ARG A 2 42.39 -2.61 -9.51
N ASN A 3 42.51 -3.25 -10.69
CA ASN A 3 41.35 -3.67 -11.48
C ASN A 3 40.53 -4.80 -10.83
N ARG A 4 41.19 -5.68 -10.06
CA ARG A 4 40.51 -6.79 -9.39
C ARG A 4 39.65 -6.32 -8.22
N ILE A 5 40.12 -5.30 -7.48
CA ILE A 5 39.37 -4.73 -6.35
C ILE A 5 38.11 -3.99 -6.85
N VAL A 6 38.23 -3.23 -7.94
CA VAL A 6 37.11 -2.50 -8.55
C VAL A 6 36.05 -3.46 -9.07
N LEU A 7 36.44 -4.56 -9.73
CA LEU A 7 35.53 -5.58 -10.22
C LEU A 7 34.78 -6.27 -9.09
N ALA A 8 35.43 -6.58 -7.99
CA ALA A 8 34.80 -7.18 -6.83
C ALA A 8 33.77 -6.24 -6.18
N ALA A 9 34.06 -4.94 -6.09
CA ALA A 9 33.16 -3.94 -5.56
C ALA A 9 31.91 -3.77 -6.43
N MET A 10 32.07 -3.80 -7.76
CA MET A 10 30.94 -3.72 -8.69
C MET A 10 30.01 -4.94 -8.59
N LEU A 11 30.57 -6.13 -8.46
CA LEU A 11 29.78 -7.36 -8.28
C LEU A 11 28.98 -7.35 -6.99
N LEU A 12 29.56 -6.88 -5.90
CA LEU A 12 28.87 -6.74 -4.61
C LEU A 12 27.70 -5.75 -4.69
N ALA A 13 27.91 -4.60 -5.33
CA ALA A 13 26.86 -3.60 -5.53
C ALA A 13 25.71 -4.15 -6.36
N SER A 14 25.98 -4.92 -7.41
CA SER A 14 24.95 -5.55 -8.25
C SER A 14 24.11 -6.56 -7.47
N LEU A 15 24.72 -7.36 -6.61
CA LEU A 15 23.99 -8.31 -5.75
C LEU A 15 23.06 -7.62 -4.75
N LEU A 16 23.49 -6.51 -4.17
CA LEU A 16 22.69 -5.70 -3.26
C LEU A 16 21.47 -5.11 -3.99
N CYS A 17 21.64 -4.59 -5.19
CA CYS A 17 20.54 -4.05 -5.99
C CYS A 17 19.48 -5.11 -6.32
N VAL A 18 19.87 -6.32 -6.68
CA VAL A 18 18.94 -7.42 -6.98
C VAL A 18 18.16 -7.83 -5.72
N GLY A 19 18.80 -7.89 -4.55
CA GLY A 19 18.14 -8.17 -3.29
C GLY A 19 17.09 -7.11 -2.92
N PHE A 20 17.42 -5.84 -3.16
CA PHE A 20 16.49 -4.74 -2.91
C PHE A 20 15.27 -4.78 -3.82
N ALA A 21 15.44 -5.10 -5.10
CA ALA A 21 14.36 -5.22 -6.05
C ALA A 21 13.39 -6.36 -5.68
N ARG A 22 13.89 -7.48 -5.17
CA ARG A 22 13.06 -8.59 -4.71
C ARG A 22 12.23 -8.22 -3.49
N GLN A 23 12.80 -7.49 -2.54
CA GLN A 23 12.06 -7.01 -1.37
C GLN A 23 10.94 -6.07 -1.76
N ALA A 24 11.17 -5.19 -2.72
CA ALA A 24 10.14 -4.28 -3.23
C ALA A 24 9.00 -5.04 -3.95
N GLN A 25 9.30 -6.13 -4.65
CA GLN A 25 8.29 -6.95 -5.32
C GLN A 25 7.44 -7.76 -4.35
N ASP A 26 8.01 -8.18 -3.22
CA ASP A 26 7.29 -8.94 -2.19
C ASP A 26 6.44 -8.05 -1.29
N ALA A 27 6.71 -6.74 -1.27
CA ALA A 27 5.98 -5.76 -0.47
C ALA A 27 4.76 -5.24 -1.22
N ARG A 28 3.83 -6.12 -1.58
CA ARG A 28 2.58 -5.71 -2.20
C ARG A 28 1.71 -4.99 -1.18
N PRO A 29 1.14 -3.82 -1.50
CA PRO A 29 0.21 -3.16 -0.60
C PRO A 29 -1.02 -4.03 -0.38
N ARG A 30 -1.36 -4.22 0.88
CA ARG A 30 -2.57 -4.94 1.28
C ARG A 30 -3.60 -3.92 1.73
N TRP A 31 -4.83 -4.16 1.34
CA TRP A 31 -5.94 -3.26 1.64
C TRP A 31 -6.97 -3.99 2.48
N GLU A 32 -7.55 -3.28 3.41
CA GLU A 32 -8.76 -3.74 4.10
C GLU A 32 -9.91 -2.83 3.72
N TYR A 33 -11.12 -3.40 3.71
CA TYR A 33 -12.32 -2.72 3.24
C TYR A 33 -13.39 -2.72 4.31
N LYS A 34 -14.16 -1.64 4.34
CA LYS A 34 -15.27 -1.48 5.26
C LYS A 34 -16.47 -0.89 4.52
N ALA A 35 -17.63 -1.50 4.68
CA ALA A 35 -18.89 -0.99 4.16
C ALA A 35 -19.76 -0.50 5.31
N THR A 36 -20.33 0.69 5.18
CA THR A 36 -21.24 1.24 6.19
C THR A 36 -22.38 1.95 5.49
N CYS A 37 -23.60 1.71 5.96
CA CYS A 37 -24.81 2.32 5.42
C CYS A 37 -25.42 3.26 6.46
N GLY A 38 -26.13 4.29 6.00
CA GLY A 38 -26.69 5.32 6.84
C GLY A 38 -25.80 6.55 6.92
N ARG A 39 -25.66 7.12 8.10
CA ARG A 39 -24.87 8.33 8.32
C ARG A 39 -23.70 8.03 9.27
N PRO A 40 -22.59 7.50 8.77
CA PRO A 40 -21.43 7.26 9.61
C PRO A 40 -20.72 8.57 9.98
N ASP A 41 -19.94 8.55 11.05
CA ASP A 41 -19.08 9.66 11.42
C ASP A 41 -17.82 9.62 10.52
N LEU A 42 -17.84 10.44 9.47
CA LEU A 42 -16.76 10.47 8.47
C LEU A 42 -15.46 10.95 9.07
N ASN A 43 -15.50 11.88 10.02
CA ASN A 43 -14.29 12.39 10.64
C ASN A 43 -13.59 11.32 11.47
N LYS A 44 -14.35 10.51 12.18
CA LYS A 44 -13.82 9.40 12.95
C LYS A 44 -13.16 8.36 12.05
N LEU A 45 -13.81 8.01 10.94
CA LEU A 45 -13.27 7.09 9.96
C LEU A 45 -11.97 7.61 9.35
N GLY A 46 -11.91 8.90 9.02
CA GLY A 46 -10.69 9.53 8.51
C GLY A 46 -9.56 9.50 9.53
N GLU A 47 -9.84 9.73 10.80
CA GLU A 47 -8.84 9.65 11.89
C GLU A 47 -8.28 8.23 12.03
N GLU A 48 -9.11 7.21 11.76
CA GLU A 48 -8.70 5.81 11.77
C GLU A 48 -7.96 5.38 10.50
N GLY A 49 -7.76 6.28 9.55
CA GLY A 49 -7.04 6.04 8.31
C GLY A 49 -7.89 5.51 7.17
N TRP A 50 -9.22 5.54 7.31
CA TRP A 50 -10.12 5.08 6.26
C TRP A 50 -10.28 6.14 5.16
N GLU A 51 -10.27 5.68 3.91
CA GLU A 51 -10.46 6.51 2.73
C GLU A 51 -11.71 6.06 1.99
N LEU A 52 -12.59 6.99 1.62
CA LEU A 52 -13.77 6.67 0.84
C LEU A 52 -13.39 6.25 -0.57
N SER A 53 -13.78 5.05 -0.97
CA SER A 53 -13.49 4.52 -2.30
C SER A 53 -14.69 4.51 -3.23
N ALA A 54 -15.91 4.32 -2.69
CA ALA A 54 -17.13 4.28 -3.48
C ALA A 54 -18.33 4.61 -2.62
N ALA A 55 -19.40 5.06 -3.25
CA ALA A 55 -20.68 5.29 -2.62
C ALA A 55 -21.79 4.76 -3.52
N THR A 56 -22.80 4.12 -2.92
CA THR A 56 -23.97 3.65 -3.65
C THR A 56 -25.23 4.18 -2.96
N GLN A 57 -26.24 4.44 -3.75
CA GLN A 57 -27.53 4.87 -3.24
C GLN A 57 -28.62 3.95 -3.79
N ASP A 58 -29.42 3.39 -2.90
CA ASP A 58 -30.55 2.54 -3.24
C ASP A 58 -31.78 3.04 -2.48
N GLY A 59 -32.69 3.70 -3.20
CA GLY A 59 -33.84 4.35 -2.60
C GLY A 59 -33.38 5.46 -1.64
N ASN A 60 -33.77 5.35 -0.37
CA ASN A 60 -33.42 6.32 0.68
C ASN A 60 -32.15 5.91 1.46
N THR A 61 -31.52 4.81 1.07
CA THR A 61 -30.36 4.29 1.78
C THR A 61 -29.08 4.57 0.98
N THR A 62 -28.11 5.19 1.63
CA THR A 62 -26.78 5.41 1.06
C THR A 62 -25.79 4.51 1.77
N CYS A 63 -25.02 3.75 1.00
CA CYS A 63 -23.95 2.92 1.53
C CYS A 63 -22.60 3.45 1.04
N LEU A 64 -21.66 3.53 1.96
CA LEU A 64 -20.33 4.04 1.70
C LEU A 64 -19.30 2.91 1.89
N TYR A 65 -18.38 2.85 0.98
CA TYR A 65 -17.32 1.84 0.99
C TYR A 65 -15.97 2.52 1.21
N PHE A 66 -15.26 2.06 2.22
CA PHE A 66 -13.97 2.62 2.61
C PHE A 66 -12.88 1.59 2.44
N LYS A 67 -11.68 2.07 2.20
CA LYS A 67 -10.48 1.25 2.16
C LYS A 67 -9.40 1.91 2.99
N ARG A 68 -8.50 1.09 3.52
CA ARG A 68 -7.26 1.58 4.10
C ARG A 68 -6.17 0.53 3.94
N GLN A 69 -4.95 0.98 3.90
CA GLN A 69 -3.81 0.09 3.79
C GLN A 69 -3.55 -0.60 5.14
N LYS A 70 -3.36 -1.91 5.06
CA LYS A 70 -3.03 -2.69 6.25
C LYS A 70 -1.62 -2.44 6.73
#